data_85f8bb88fcfb071b04a90ec099d1b982
#
_entry.id   85f8bb88fcfb071b04a90ec099d1b982
#
_cell.length_a   1.000
_cell.length_b   1.000
_cell.length_c   1.000
_cell.angle_alpha   90.00
_cell.angle_beta   90.00
_cell.angle_gamma   90.00
#
_symmetry.space_group_name_H-M   'P 1'
#
loop_
_entity.id
_entity.type
_entity.pdbx_description
1 polymer ?
#
loop_
_entity_poly.entity_id
_entity_poly.type
_entity_poly.pdbx_seq_one_letter_code
_entity_poly.pdbx_strand_id
1 'polypeptide(L)'
;HNYILLINGNLHSSNFDYEEKNKIKITTYDKGFDYQITDNPLICLNHALAENGYSLEIDKNYKFNKVLVIYNFFTKNIKNKILNNKNKIKLNENAELHVIEYTIDESNSKFINNIYEDIVLKKNSKFKNLFVQSNQSNGFFYKFVKNELSSRSNYLNLIFSSGLRFNKLDIECDLIEEKSNCN
;
A
#
# COMPACT_ATOMS: atom_id res chain seq x y z
N HIS A 1 4.94 -14.90 11.53
CA HIS A 1 3.85 -14.41 10.69
C HIS A 1 4.40 -13.88 9.37
N ASN A 2 3.53 -13.78 8.35
CA ASN A 2 3.90 -13.12 7.10
C ASN A 2 4.05 -11.62 7.33
N TYR A 3 5.11 -11.01 6.82
CA TYR A 3 5.28 -9.57 6.94
C TYR A 3 6.06 -8.94 5.79
N ILE A 4 5.82 -7.65 5.60
CA ILE A 4 6.65 -6.70 4.86
C ILE A 4 7.04 -5.60 5.85
N LEU A 5 8.31 -5.27 5.92
CA LEU A 5 8.82 -4.17 6.74
C LEU A 5 9.35 -3.07 5.83
N LEU A 6 8.75 -1.90 5.95
CA LEU A 6 9.21 -0.66 5.33
C LEU A 6 9.84 0.23 6.39
N ILE A 7 11.06 0.71 6.13
CA ILE A 7 11.73 1.70 6.99
C ILE A 7 11.87 3.00 6.21
N ASN A 8 11.18 4.04 6.67
CA ASN A 8 11.14 5.34 6.00
C ASN A 8 10.71 5.24 4.52
N GLY A 9 9.77 4.33 4.24
CA GLY A 9 9.27 4.04 2.89
C GLY A 9 10.10 3.05 2.07
N ASN A 10 11.30 2.68 2.50
CA ASN A 10 12.12 1.69 1.80
C ASN A 10 11.74 0.27 2.21
N LEU A 11 11.62 -0.63 1.24
CA LEU A 11 11.47 -2.06 1.50
C LEU A 11 12.76 -2.58 2.15
N HIS A 12 12.67 -2.92 3.45
CA HIS A 12 13.80 -3.38 4.24
C HIS A 12 13.88 -4.91 4.27
N SER A 13 12.77 -5.57 4.55
CA SER A 13 12.70 -7.04 4.60
C SER A 13 11.27 -7.53 4.41
N SER A 14 11.14 -8.80 4.06
CA SER A 14 9.86 -9.50 3.98
C SER A 14 10.02 -10.95 4.36
N ASN A 15 8.95 -11.55 4.88
CA ASN A 15 8.88 -12.96 5.22
C ASN A 15 7.52 -13.53 4.80
N PHE A 16 7.57 -14.68 4.11
CA PHE A 16 6.42 -15.43 3.63
C PHE A 16 6.56 -16.92 3.94
N ASP A 17 7.11 -17.27 5.11
CA ASP A 17 7.40 -18.68 5.47
C ASP A 17 6.17 -19.56 5.60
N TYR A 18 4.98 -18.98 5.74
CA TYR A 18 3.71 -19.70 5.79
C TYR A 18 3.06 -19.89 4.42
N GLU A 19 3.72 -19.40 3.37
CA GLU A 19 3.18 -19.35 2.01
C GLU A 19 4.10 -20.09 1.01
N GLU A 20 3.54 -20.39 -0.16
CA GLU A 20 4.31 -20.91 -1.30
C GLU A 20 5.09 -19.74 -1.94
N LYS A 21 6.39 -19.66 -1.70
CA LYS A 21 7.24 -18.53 -2.11
C LYS A 21 7.25 -18.28 -3.62
N ASN A 22 7.08 -19.31 -4.44
CA ASN A 22 6.98 -19.20 -5.90
C ASN A 22 5.66 -18.57 -6.38
N LYS A 23 4.68 -18.38 -5.49
CA LYS A 23 3.38 -17.76 -5.76
C LYS A 23 3.32 -16.27 -5.41
N ILE A 24 4.39 -15.77 -4.81
CA ILE A 24 4.48 -14.40 -4.32
C ILE A 24 5.74 -13.76 -4.87
N LYS A 25 5.55 -12.65 -5.57
CA LYS A 25 6.65 -11.83 -6.04
C LYS A 25 6.63 -10.49 -5.34
N ILE A 26 7.73 -10.17 -4.64
CA ILE A 26 7.95 -8.87 -4.02
C ILE A 26 9.26 -8.29 -4.52
N THR A 27 9.23 -7.02 -4.89
CA THR A 27 10.39 -6.26 -5.34
C THR A 27 10.32 -4.84 -4.76
N THR A 28 11.46 -4.16 -4.72
CA THR A 28 11.48 -2.71 -4.50
C THR A 28 10.75 -1.99 -5.63
N TYR A 29 10.32 -0.76 -5.36
CA TYR A 29 9.75 0.10 -6.40
C TYR A 29 10.73 0.25 -7.57
N ASP A 30 10.20 0.13 -8.79
CA ASP A 30 10.93 0.41 -10.03
C ASP A 30 10.32 1.66 -10.69
N LYS A 31 11.19 2.60 -11.09
CA LYS A 31 10.79 3.89 -11.69
C LYS A 31 10.06 3.78 -13.05
N GLY A 32 9.88 2.56 -13.59
CA GLY A 32 9.18 2.29 -14.85
C GLY A 32 7.64 2.33 -14.79
N PHE A 33 7.03 2.85 -13.74
CA PHE A 33 5.58 2.96 -13.67
C PHE A 33 5.03 4.02 -14.62
N ASP A 34 3.93 3.69 -15.31
CA ASP A 34 3.18 4.65 -16.10
C ASP A 34 2.61 5.76 -15.23
N TYR A 35 2.82 6.99 -15.64
CA TYR A 35 2.27 8.16 -14.97
C TYR A 35 0.88 8.44 -15.51
N GLN A 36 -0.08 8.59 -14.62
CA GLN A 36 -1.37 9.14 -14.98
C GLN A 36 -1.32 10.67 -14.85
N ILE A 37 -1.91 11.36 -15.82
CA ILE A 37 -2.09 12.80 -15.74
C ILE A 37 -3.14 13.07 -14.66
N THR A 38 -2.80 13.92 -13.71
CA THR A 38 -3.68 14.30 -12.60
C THR A 38 -3.47 15.75 -12.24
N ASP A 39 -4.54 16.41 -11.83
CA ASP A 39 -4.51 17.80 -11.32
C ASP A 39 -4.16 17.87 -9.82
N ASN A 40 -4.01 16.72 -9.17
CA ASN A 40 -3.67 16.66 -7.75
C ASN A 40 -2.14 16.89 -7.54
N PRO A 41 -1.74 18.03 -6.94
CA PRO A 41 -0.33 18.39 -6.82
C PRO A 41 0.48 17.41 -5.98
N LEU A 42 -0.13 16.74 -4.99
CA LEU A 42 0.58 15.76 -4.16
C LEU A 42 0.84 14.45 -4.93
N ILE A 43 -0.07 14.07 -5.83
CA ILE A 43 0.13 12.94 -6.73
C ILE A 43 1.20 13.29 -7.77
N CYS A 44 1.16 14.48 -8.37
CA CYS A 44 2.20 14.97 -9.27
C CYS A 44 3.58 14.95 -8.60
N LEU A 45 3.66 15.43 -7.36
CA LEU A 45 4.90 15.43 -6.57
C LEU A 45 5.41 14.00 -6.34
N ASN A 46 4.50 13.08 -6.00
CA ASN A 46 4.84 11.67 -5.83
C ASN A 46 5.37 11.07 -7.13
N HIS A 47 4.68 11.26 -8.25
CA HIS A 47 5.11 10.75 -9.54
C HIS A 47 6.49 11.26 -9.97
N ALA A 48 6.79 12.53 -9.69
CA ALA A 48 8.07 13.14 -10.03
C ALA A 48 9.24 12.68 -9.14
N LEU A 49 8.98 12.47 -7.84
CA LEU A 49 10.01 12.35 -6.82
C LEU A 49 9.99 11.01 -6.06
N ALA A 50 9.11 10.06 -6.40
CA ALA A 50 9.11 8.76 -5.72
C ALA A 50 10.40 7.99 -6.02
N GLU A 51 11.09 7.59 -4.95
CA GLU A 51 12.32 6.79 -5.01
C GLU A 51 12.18 5.46 -4.27
N ASN A 52 11.13 5.33 -3.44
CA ASN A 52 10.95 4.22 -2.52
C ASN A 52 9.55 3.59 -2.69
N GLY A 53 9.40 2.43 -2.08
CA GLY A 53 8.15 1.66 -2.10
C GLY A 53 8.39 0.21 -2.49
N TYR A 54 7.32 -0.48 -2.84
CA TYR A 54 7.37 -1.90 -3.22
C TYR A 54 6.34 -2.24 -4.29
N SER A 55 6.58 -3.36 -4.95
CA SER A 55 5.62 -4.04 -5.80
C SER A 55 5.40 -5.46 -5.28
N LEU A 56 4.14 -5.79 -4.97
CA LEU A 56 3.70 -7.11 -4.51
C LEU A 56 2.75 -7.69 -5.56
N GLU A 57 3.09 -8.84 -6.10
CA GLU A 57 2.23 -9.59 -7.02
C GLU A 57 1.92 -10.97 -6.47
N ILE A 58 0.62 -11.32 -6.45
CA ILE A 58 0.12 -12.63 -6.04
C ILE A 58 -0.32 -13.39 -7.28
N ASP A 59 0.18 -14.62 -7.38
CA ASP A 59 -0.04 -15.48 -8.54
C ASP A 59 -1.50 -15.93 -8.66
N LYS A 60 -1.88 -16.34 -9.87
CA LYS A 60 -3.22 -16.83 -10.19
C LYS A 60 -3.60 -18.03 -9.32
N ASN A 61 -4.87 -18.04 -8.87
CA ASN A 61 -5.48 -19.07 -8.03
C ASN A 61 -4.84 -19.26 -6.64
N TYR A 62 -3.93 -18.35 -6.25
CA TYR A 62 -3.28 -18.45 -4.95
C TYR A 62 -4.06 -17.66 -3.88
N LYS A 63 -4.29 -18.32 -2.74
CA LYS A 63 -4.90 -17.71 -1.56
C LYS A 63 -3.93 -17.76 -0.41
N PHE A 64 -3.68 -16.61 0.19
CA PHE A 64 -2.81 -16.55 1.37
C PHE A 64 -3.37 -17.37 2.53
N ASN A 65 -2.53 -18.19 3.15
CA ASN A 65 -2.89 -19.01 4.30
C ASN A 65 -2.98 -18.18 5.58
N LYS A 66 -2.14 -17.14 5.69
CA LYS A 66 -2.09 -16.25 6.86
C LYS A 66 -2.17 -14.79 6.43
N VAL A 67 -2.69 -13.97 7.34
CA VAL A 67 -2.72 -12.52 7.15
C VAL A 67 -1.30 -12.00 6.94
N LEU A 68 -1.13 -11.12 5.95
CA LEU A 68 0.10 -10.37 5.72
C LEU A 68 0.08 -9.09 6.56
N VAL A 69 1.14 -8.85 7.32
CA VAL A 69 1.29 -7.62 8.09
C VAL A 69 2.30 -6.71 7.40
N ILE A 70 1.90 -5.50 7.07
CA ILE A 70 2.79 -4.48 6.50
C ILE A 70 3.11 -3.47 7.60
N TYR A 71 4.38 -3.37 7.96
CA TYR A 71 4.88 -2.41 8.93
C TYR A 71 5.50 -1.21 8.22
N ASN A 72 4.92 -0.04 8.43
CA ASN A 72 5.48 1.26 8.03
C ASN A 72 6.18 1.89 9.25
N PHE A 73 7.49 1.75 9.33
CA PHE A 73 8.28 2.20 10.46
C PHE A 73 9.05 3.49 10.12
N PHE A 74 8.88 4.53 10.95
CA PHE A 74 9.53 5.83 10.76
C PHE A 74 10.57 6.08 11.87
N THR A 75 11.82 6.32 11.45
CA THR A 75 12.96 6.54 12.33
C THR A 75 13.28 8.02 12.50
N LYS A 76 14.17 8.35 13.45
CA LYS A 76 14.60 9.75 13.72
C LYS A 76 15.27 10.45 12.53
N ASN A 77 15.73 9.71 11.53
CA ASN A 77 16.48 10.24 10.39
C ASN A 77 15.62 10.98 9.34
N ILE A 78 14.30 11.09 9.56
CA ILE A 78 13.37 11.71 8.61
C ILE A 78 12.96 13.14 8.97
N LYS A 79 13.59 13.73 9.98
CA LYS A 79 13.25 15.09 10.41
C LYS A 79 13.30 16.08 9.24
N ASN A 80 12.19 16.80 9.04
CA ASN A 80 11.98 17.79 7.98
C ASN A 80 12.12 17.23 6.53
N LYS A 81 11.96 15.92 6.35
CA LYS A 81 11.98 15.31 5.02
C LYS A 81 10.56 15.14 4.45
N ILE A 82 10.51 15.07 3.13
CA ILE A 82 9.35 14.61 2.37
C ILE A 82 9.69 13.23 1.82
N LEU A 83 8.93 12.23 2.22
CA LEU A 83 9.05 10.86 1.74
C LEU A 83 7.98 10.67 0.65
N ASN A 84 8.40 10.43 -0.58
CA ASN A 84 7.50 10.09 -1.67
C ASN A 84 7.66 8.60 -1.96
N ASN A 85 6.62 7.83 -1.65
CA ASN A 85 6.63 6.37 -1.75
C ASN A 85 5.60 5.91 -2.77
N LYS A 86 5.94 4.91 -3.56
CA LYS A 86 5.03 4.33 -4.54
C LYS A 86 4.92 2.83 -4.35
N ASN A 87 3.71 2.37 -4.03
CA ASN A 87 3.43 0.96 -3.79
C ASN A 87 2.54 0.41 -4.90
N LYS A 88 2.74 -0.85 -5.23
CA LYS A 88 1.85 -1.58 -6.13
C LYS A 88 1.47 -2.92 -5.53
N ILE A 89 0.17 -3.22 -5.54
CA ILE A 89 -0.37 -4.52 -5.14
C ILE A 89 -1.19 -5.06 -6.30
N LYS A 90 -0.78 -6.20 -6.84
CA LYS A 90 -1.48 -6.87 -7.93
C LYS A 90 -1.91 -8.28 -7.50
N LEU A 91 -3.20 -8.54 -7.56
CA LEU A 91 -3.77 -9.86 -7.39
C LEU A 91 -4.20 -10.40 -8.75
N ASN A 92 -3.59 -11.50 -9.19
CA ASN A 92 -4.01 -12.18 -10.40
C ASN A 92 -5.34 -12.93 -10.19
N GLU A 93 -5.90 -13.53 -11.23
CA GLU A 93 -7.21 -14.15 -11.23
C GLU A 93 -7.40 -15.17 -10.09
N ASN A 94 -8.53 -15.09 -9.39
CA ASN A 94 -8.90 -15.93 -8.26
C ASN A 94 -7.94 -15.88 -7.07
N ALA A 95 -7.01 -14.91 -7.01
CA ALA A 95 -6.12 -14.74 -5.88
C ALA A 95 -6.86 -14.10 -4.69
N GLU A 96 -6.41 -14.41 -3.46
CA GLU A 96 -6.98 -13.84 -2.25
C GLU A 96 -5.87 -13.41 -1.28
N LEU A 97 -5.96 -12.17 -0.79
CA LEU A 97 -5.00 -11.59 0.14
C LEU A 97 -5.73 -10.81 1.23
N HIS A 98 -5.33 -11.03 2.48
CA HIS A 98 -5.73 -10.23 3.63
C HIS A 98 -4.52 -9.53 4.21
N VAL A 99 -4.61 -8.22 4.36
CA VAL A 99 -3.52 -7.37 4.85
C VAL A 99 -3.95 -6.62 6.11
N ILE A 100 -3.00 -6.43 7.02
CA ILE A 100 -3.08 -5.43 8.09
C ILE A 100 -1.88 -4.51 7.93
N GLU A 101 -2.13 -3.23 7.74
CA GLU A 101 -1.08 -2.22 7.69
C GLU A 101 -0.95 -1.52 9.04
N TYR A 102 0.24 -1.54 9.61
CA TYR A 102 0.58 -0.77 10.81
C TYR A 102 1.55 0.35 10.49
N THR A 103 1.24 1.54 11.01
CA THR A 103 2.18 2.66 11.00
C THR A 103 2.74 2.85 12.41
N ILE A 104 4.07 2.88 12.52
CA ILE A 104 4.81 3.07 13.76
C ILE A 104 5.77 4.25 13.57
N ASP A 105 5.55 5.34 14.31
CA ASP A 105 6.42 6.52 14.27
C ASP A 105 7.23 6.66 15.56
N GLU A 106 8.52 6.36 15.47
CA GLU A 106 9.51 6.63 16.53
C GLU A 106 10.36 7.89 16.27
N SER A 107 10.07 8.59 15.18
CA SER A 107 10.86 9.77 14.80
C SER A 107 10.68 10.94 15.75
N ASN A 108 9.49 11.07 16.33
CA ASN A 108 9.04 12.23 17.11
C ASN A 108 9.33 13.57 16.38
N SER A 109 9.31 13.55 15.06
CA SER A 109 9.77 14.65 14.19
C SER A 109 8.67 15.08 13.23
N LYS A 110 8.78 16.31 12.72
CA LYS A 110 7.96 16.75 11.60
C LYS A 110 8.52 16.17 10.31
N PHE A 111 7.67 15.55 9.49
CA PHE A 111 7.97 15.06 8.16
C PHE A 111 6.68 14.96 7.34
N ILE A 112 6.80 14.73 6.05
CA ILE A 112 5.67 14.46 5.16
C ILE A 112 5.85 13.05 4.62
N ASN A 113 4.84 12.21 4.76
CA ASN A 113 4.78 10.90 4.13
C ASN A 113 3.70 10.93 3.05
N ASN A 114 4.12 10.98 1.80
CA ASN A 114 3.29 11.06 0.61
C ASN A 114 3.34 9.71 -0.11
N ILE A 115 2.25 8.94 -0.03
CA ILE A 115 2.15 7.59 -0.60
C ILE A 115 1.18 7.60 -1.78
N TYR A 116 1.62 7.06 -2.91
CA TYR A 116 0.75 6.62 -3.99
C TYR A 116 0.71 5.09 -4.01
N GLU A 117 -0.48 4.51 -3.89
CA GLU A 117 -0.68 3.07 -3.90
C GLU A 117 -1.59 2.66 -5.06
N ASP A 118 -1.07 1.79 -5.92
CA ASP A 118 -1.79 1.25 -7.08
C ASP A 118 -2.21 -0.18 -6.78
N ILE A 119 -3.52 -0.45 -6.78
CA ILE A 119 -4.09 -1.76 -6.50
C ILE A 119 -4.81 -2.28 -7.74
N VAL A 120 -4.32 -3.40 -8.28
CA VAL A 120 -4.91 -4.02 -9.45
C VAL A 120 -5.47 -5.39 -9.09
N LEU A 121 -6.80 -5.51 -9.15
CA LEU A 121 -7.52 -6.74 -8.86
C LEU A 121 -8.06 -7.38 -10.12
N LYS A 122 -7.48 -8.52 -10.53
CA LYS A 122 -7.94 -9.28 -11.68
C LYS A 122 -9.18 -10.11 -11.32
N LYS A 123 -9.81 -10.69 -12.31
CA LYS A 123 -11.09 -11.40 -12.21
C LYS A 123 -11.18 -12.34 -10.99
N ASN A 124 -12.30 -12.26 -10.25
CA ASN A 124 -12.62 -13.05 -9.06
C ASN A 124 -11.60 -12.89 -7.89
N SER A 125 -10.65 -11.97 -7.95
CA SER A 125 -9.70 -11.78 -6.86
C SER A 125 -10.36 -11.07 -5.67
N LYS A 126 -9.80 -11.28 -4.47
CA LYS A 126 -10.31 -10.68 -3.23
C LYS A 126 -9.17 -10.07 -2.45
N PHE A 127 -9.29 -8.79 -2.15
CA PHE A 127 -8.34 -8.08 -1.31
C PHE A 127 -9.05 -7.43 -0.13
N LYS A 128 -8.61 -7.76 1.09
CA LYS A 128 -9.08 -7.12 2.31
C LYS A 128 -7.90 -6.43 2.97
N ASN A 129 -8.05 -5.15 3.24
CA ASN A 129 -7.07 -4.33 3.92
C ASN A 129 -7.65 -3.74 5.20
N LEU A 130 -6.90 -3.84 6.30
CA LEU A 130 -7.14 -3.12 7.55
C LEU A 130 -5.96 -2.18 7.78
N PHE A 131 -6.17 -0.89 7.60
CA PHE A 131 -5.18 0.14 7.91
C PHE A 131 -5.33 0.61 9.36
N VAL A 132 -4.25 0.49 10.14
CA VAL A 132 -4.21 0.87 11.55
C VAL A 132 -3.12 1.91 11.78
N GLN A 133 -3.55 3.08 12.22
CA GLN A 133 -2.70 4.19 12.64
C GLN A 133 -3.18 4.70 13.99
N SER A 134 -2.55 4.27 15.06
CA SER A 134 -2.99 4.59 16.42
C SER A 134 -1.94 5.31 17.29
N ASN A 135 -0.75 5.54 16.76
CA ASN A 135 0.32 6.21 17.49
C ASN A 135 0.28 7.73 17.28
N GLN A 136 0.64 8.47 18.32
CA GLN A 136 0.87 9.91 18.17
C GLN A 136 2.03 10.16 17.20
N SER A 137 1.81 11.03 16.22
CA SER A 137 2.81 11.42 15.24
C SER A 137 2.74 12.90 14.92
N ASN A 138 3.91 13.52 14.78
CA ASN A 138 4.07 14.88 14.27
C ASN A 138 4.18 14.90 12.73
N GLY A 139 4.10 13.75 12.08
CA GLY A 139 4.09 13.61 10.64
C GLY A 139 2.80 14.09 10.00
N PHE A 140 2.92 14.48 8.74
CA PHE A 140 1.80 14.76 7.84
C PHE A 140 1.69 13.58 6.89
N PHE A 141 0.55 12.88 6.94
CA PHE A 141 0.31 11.69 6.14
C PHE A 141 -0.68 11.99 5.03
N TYR A 142 -0.27 11.75 3.81
CA TYR A 142 -1.12 11.72 2.65
C TYR A 142 -0.98 10.38 1.95
N LYS A 143 -2.07 9.65 1.77
CA LYS A 143 -2.11 8.41 1.00
C LYS A 143 -3.19 8.54 -0.07
N PHE A 144 -2.80 8.35 -1.33
CA PHE A 144 -3.72 8.19 -2.43
C PHE A 144 -3.71 6.71 -2.86
N VAL A 145 -4.88 6.11 -2.90
CA VAL A 145 -5.06 4.71 -3.30
C VAL A 145 -5.88 4.68 -4.57
N LYS A 146 -5.29 4.17 -5.64
CA LYS A 146 -5.98 3.89 -6.88
C LYS A 146 -6.28 2.41 -6.99
N ASN A 147 -7.55 2.07 -7.21
CA ASN A 147 -8.00 0.69 -7.36
C ASN A 147 -8.55 0.46 -8.76
N GLU A 148 -8.04 -0.55 -9.42
CA GLU A 148 -8.54 -1.05 -10.70
C GLU A 148 -9.16 -2.45 -10.48
N LEU A 149 -10.49 -2.57 -10.64
CA LEU A 149 -11.23 -3.77 -10.30
C LEU A 149 -11.84 -4.42 -11.54
N SER A 150 -11.33 -5.59 -11.92
CA SER A 150 -11.89 -6.44 -12.97
C SER A 150 -13.10 -7.23 -12.48
N SER A 151 -13.74 -7.97 -13.38
CA SER A 151 -14.99 -8.71 -13.15
C SER A 151 -14.98 -9.54 -11.86
N ARG A 152 -16.02 -9.36 -11.04
CA ARG A 152 -16.26 -10.10 -9.80
C ARG A 152 -15.13 -10.00 -8.77
N SER A 153 -14.22 -9.04 -8.92
CA SER A 153 -13.23 -8.76 -7.89
C SER A 153 -13.87 -8.03 -6.71
N ASN A 154 -13.29 -8.19 -5.55
CA ASN A 154 -13.79 -7.58 -4.31
C ASN A 154 -12.65 -6.91 -3.56
N TYR A 155 -12.79 -5.62 -3.30
CA TYR A 155 -11.93 -4.83 -2.43
C TYR A 155 -12.69 -4.40 -1.19
N LEU A 156 -12.16 -4.72 -0.02
CA LEU A 156 -12.65 -4.24 1.27
C LEU A 156 -11.53 -3.51 1.99
N ASN A 157 -11.75 -2.25 2.33
CA ASN A 157 -10.79 -1.44 3.07
C ASN A 157 -11.41 -0.88 4.36
N LEU A 158 -10.84 -1.26 5.50
CA LEU A 158 -11.21 -0.75 6.81
C LEU A 158 -10.08 0.14 7.32
N ILE A 159 -10.44 1.34 7.80
CA ILE A 159 -9.47 2.34 8.22
C ILE A 159 -9.75 2.71 9.69
N PHE A 160 -8.72 2.50 10.51
CA PHE A 160 -8.67 2.99 11.87
C PHE A 160 -7.50 3.96 12.02
N SER A 161 -7.80 5.23 12.20
CA SER A 161 -6.78 6.29 12.30
C SER A 161 -7.05 7.21 13.47
N SER A 162 -6.06 7.36 14.34
CA SER A 162 -6.09 8.29 15.48
C SER A 162 -4.68 8.78 15.82
N GLY A 163 -4.59 9.88 16.60
CA GLY A 163 -3.31 10.38 17.12
C GLY A 163 -2.40 11.09 16.11
N LEU A 164 -2.86 11.34 14.89
CA LEU A 164 -2.10 12.04 13.87
C LEU A 164 -2.35 13.55 13.93
N ARG A 165 -1.30 14.32 13.65
CA ARG A 165 -1.41 15.76 13.45
C ARG A 165 -2.19 16.10 12.16
N PHE A 166 -1.95 15.34 11.10
CA PHE A 166 -2.64 15.44 9.83
C PHE A 166 -2.68 14.08 9.16
N ASN A 167 -3.85 13.69 8.70
CA ASN A 167 -4.04 12.50 7.88
C ASN A 167 -5.07 12.80 6.78
N LYS A 168 -4.68 12.59 5.54
CA LYS A 168 -5.56 12.63 4.39
C LYS A 168 -5.43 11.35 3.60
N LEU A 169 -6.54 10.67 3.39
CA LEU A 169 -6.64 9.49 2.56
C LEU A 169 -7.66 9.73 1.45
N ASP A 170 -7.20 9.63 0.22
CA ASP A 170 -8.05 9.68 -0.96
C ASP A 170 -8.09 8.29 -1.60
N ILE A 171 -9.27 7.78 -1.93
CA ILE A 171 -9.46 6.47 -2.56
C ILE A 171 -10.25 6.65 -3.84
N GLU A 172 -9.70 6.16 -4.94
CA GLU A 172 -10.36 6.11 -6.24
C GLU A 172 -10.53 4.65 -6.66
N CYS A 173 -11.74 4.29 -7.12
CA CYS A 173 -12.05 2.95 -7.54
C CYS A 173 -12.61 2.95 -8.95
N ASP A 174 -11.85 2.39 -9.88
CA ASP A 174 -12.26 2.14 -11.25
C ASP A 174 -12.88 0.74 -11.35
N LEU A 175 -14.20 0.66 -11.43
CA LEU A 175 -14.93 -0.59 -11.65
C LEU A 175 -15.00 -0.87 -13.16
N ILE A 176 -14.00 -1.60 -13.67
CA ILE A 176 -13.79 -1.74 -15.13
C ILE A 176 -14.80 -2.70 -15.73
N GLU A 177 -15.22 -3.71 -14.97
CA GLU A 177 -16.08 -4.79 -15.46
C GLU A 177 -17.22 -5.08 -14.48
N GLU A 178 -18.22 -5.86 -14.96
CA GLU A 178 -19.42 -6.18 -14.21
C GLU A 178 -19.15 -6.92 -12.90
N LYS A 179 -19.99 -6.66 -11.89
CA LYS A 179 -20.01 -7.33 -10.57
C LYS A 179 -18.74 -7.15 -9.75
N SER A 180 -17.90 -6.19 -10.08
CA SER A 180 -16.83 -5.76 -9.20
C SER A 180 -17.39 -4.96 -8.02
N ASN A 181 -16.74 -5.03 -6.85
CA ASN A 181 -17.21 -4.44 -5.61
C ASN A 181 -16.08 -3.76 -4.86
N CYS A 182 -16.32 -2.51 -4.44
CA CYS A 182 -15.40 -1.70 -3.64
C CYS A 182 -16.17 -1.20 -2.40
N ASN A 183 -15.73 -1.61 -1.19
CA ASN A 183 -16.34 -1.27 0.12
C ASN A 183 -15.32 -0.67 1.08
#